data_1520fe261d0a162d91b19bfa139b7ff7
#
_entry.id   1520fe261d0a162d91b19bfa139b7ff7
#
_cell.length_a   1.000
_cell.length_b   1.000
_cell.length_c   1.000
_cell.angle_alpha   90.00
_cell.angle_beta   90.00
_cell.angle_gamma   90.00
#
_symmetry.space_group_name_H-M   'P 1'
#
loop_
_entity.id
_entity.type
_entity.pdbx_description
1 polymer ?
#
loop_
_entity_poly.entity_id
_entity_poly.type
_entity_poly.pdbx_seq_one_letter_code
_entity_poly.pdbx_strand_id
1 'polypeptide(L)'
;MIEEQIMTTDLPGARIFQAGRGKFAFTPFAGSFIAPPGVQEARQFHYRIRLHQTVMAMAMEPANQDGTRPADDGRRPGPPFLKDGKLFIISLRSGRLANRLMLFAQFIALAEEQGHRIINFAFHSYAHLFETTRRDIYCRYPVALRRSWLDVVPGVAAALRKTRICYQLVCYGSIWNEYFPIFGRQVVTLREKPGSKVMPLDEPGIQAQIRDARIVFAHGWLFRVPGSWVQRHAGKIRDYFRPIEEYDRASREAVDRLRRDADIVVGVHVRHGDYRVWRGGKYFFPASRYAGWMQELAAQFPERKVAFFVCSDEPRNADEFPGLSVGLGTGSAMGDLHALAGCDYIFGPQSTFPQWASFYGNKPLLLLKDVNDRLERAKFRVSWLDE
;
A
#
# COMPACT_ATOMS: atom_id res chain seq x y z
N MET A 1 10.12 -31.79 -10.03
CA MET A 1 10.95 -31.08 -9.05
C MET A 1 10.50 -29.64 -9.12
N ILE A 2 9.69 -29.23 -8.14
CA ILE A 2 9.16 -27.86 -8.01
C ILE A 2 10.04 -27.20 -6.97
N GLU A 3 10.93 -26.31 -7.40
CA GLU A 3 11.69 -25.43 -6.51
C GLU A 3 10.75 -24.35 -5.99
N GLU A 4 10.43 -24.42 -4.71
CA GLU A 4 9.81 -23.34 -3.95
C GLU A 4 10.81 -22.20 -3.81
N GLN A 5 10.63 -21.12 -4.59
CA GLN A 5 11.29 -19.85 -4.31
C GLN A 5 10.53 -19.14 -3.19
N ILE A 6 11.09 -19.23 -2.00
CA ILE A 6 10.67 -18.48 -0.82
C ILE A 6 11.00 -16.99 -1.05
N MET A 7 9.98 -16.14 -1.09
CA MET A 7 10.18 -14.69 -1.04
C MET A 7 10.85 -14.34 0.30
N THR A 8 12.10 -13.92 0.25
CA THR A 8 12.81 -13.40 1.40
C THR A 8 12.19 -12.09 1.83
N THR A 9 11.50 -12.11 2.96
CA THR A 9 11.18 -10.89 3.70
C THR A 9 12.48 -10.36 4.30
N ASP A 10 12.83 -9.11 4.03
CA ASP A 10 13.98 -8.42 4.60
C ASP A 10 13.87 -8.33 6.14
N LEU A 11 14.30 -9.38 6.80
CA LEU A 11 14.60 -9.39 8.23
C LEU A 11 16.12 -9.58 8.34
N PRO A 12 16.92 -8.57 8.69
CA PRO A 12 18.32 -8.76 8.92
C PRO A 12 18.51 -9.67 10.15
N GLY A 13 19.06 -10.87 9.94
CA GLY A 13 19.55 -11.74 11.01
C GLY A 13 18.75 -13.00 11.35
N ALA A 14 17.67 -13.36 10.63
CA ALA A 14 16.97 -14.63 10.86
C ALA A 14 17.38 -15.68 9.80
N ARG A 15 18.15 -16.67 10.19
CA ARG A 15 18.31 -17.91 9.41
C ARG A 15 17.26 -18.92 9.87
N ILE A 16 16.38 -19.34 8.97
CA ILE A 16 15.42 -20.41 9.21
C ILE A 16 16.09 -21.72 8.80
N PHE A 17 16.32 -22.61 9.75
CA PHE A 17 16.71 -24.00 9.46
C PHE A 17 15.48 -24.87 9.62
N GLN A 18 15.13 -25.62 8.58
CA GLN A 18 14.10 -26.64 8.60
C GLN A 18 14.77 -27.97 8.96
N ALA A 19 14.52 -28.46 10.16
CA ALA A 19 14.83 -29.84 10.53
C ALA A 19 13.51 -30.59 10.74
N GLY A 20 13.40 -31.77 10.16
CA GLY A 20 12.19 -32.58 10.10
C GLY A 20 11.55 -32.81 11.46
N ARG A 21 10.20 -32.79 11.44
CA ARG A 21 9.28 -33.05 12.57
C ARG A 21 9.40 -32.13 13.79
N GLY A 22 8.84 -30.93 13.69
CA GLY A 22 8.10 -30.35 14.80
C GLY A 22 8.89 -29.69 15.92
N LYS A 23 10.06 -29.07 15.70
CA LYS A 23 10.67 -28.18 16.69
C LYS A 23 11.31 -26.98 16.00
N PHE A 24 10.76 -25.77 16.25
CA PHE A 24 11.37 -24.52 15.84
C PHE A 24 12.33 -24.05 16.93
N ALA A 25 13.61 -23.90 16.60
CA ALA A 25 14.59 -23.26 17.47
C ALA A 25 14.83 -21.83 16.99
N PHE A 26 14.50 -20.85 17.82
CA PHE A 26 14.88 -19.46 17.64
C PHE A 26 16.23 -19.20 18.36
N THR A 27 17.25 -18.79 17.64
CA THR A 27 18.44 -18.19 18.25
C THR A 27 18.31 -16.66 18.22
N PRO A 28 18.20 -15.97 19.36
CA PRO A 28 18.34 -14.53 19.41
C PRO A 28 19.81 -14.15 19.34
N PHE A 29 20.08 -13.04 18.70
CA PHE A 29 21.40 -12.43 18.53
C PHE A 29 22.14 -12.29 19.87
N ALA A 30 23.42 -12.66 19.86
CA ALA A 30 24.26 -12.78 21.02
C ALA A 30 24.46 -11.44 21.76
N GLY A 31 23.98 -11.42 22.95
CA GLY A 31 24.42 -10.63 24.08
C GLY A 31 24.11 -11.49 25.29
N SER A 32 25.16 -12.14 25.82
CA SER A 32 25.09 -13.12 26.90
C SER A 32 24.39 -12.57 28.15
N PHE A 33 23.15 -13.00 28.37
CA PHE A 33 22.53 -13.07 29.69
C PHE A 33 21.62 -14.31 29.71
N ILE A 34 22.11 -15.38 30.29
CA ILE A 34 21.29 -16.54 30.65
C ILE A 34 20.45 -16.14 31.86
N ALA A 35 19.20 -15.79 31.64
CA ALA A 35 18.25 -15.59 32.73
C ALA A 35 17.64 -16.93 33.16
N PRO A 36 17.39 -17.17 34.46
CA PRO A 36 16.77 -18.41 34.94
C PRO A 36 15.36 -18.60 34.37
N PRO A 37 14.86 -19.84 34.24
CA PRO A 37 13.61 -20.17 33.54
C PRO A 37 12.37 -19.36 33.96
N GLY A 38 12.22 -19.03 35.25
CA GLY A 38 11.07 -18.27 35.75
C GLY A 38 11.04 -16.79 35.35
N VAL A 39 12.16 -16.20 34.95
CA VAL A 39 12.24 -14.78 34.54
C VAL A 39 11.81 -14.58 33.09
N GLN A 40 11.94 -15.61 32.26
CA GLN A 40 11.49 -15.57 30.87
C GLN A 40 9.96 -15.57 30.78
N GLU A 41 9.29 -16.39 31.60
CA GLU A 41 7.81 -16.44 31.66
C GLU A 41 7.21 -15.13 32.22
N ALA A 42 7.82 -14.55 33.25
CA ALA A 42 7.37 -13.28 33.81
C ALA A 42 7.54 -12.12 32.82
N ARG A 43 8.64 -12.06 32.04
CA ARG A 43 8.84 -11.06 30.97
C ARG A 43 7.85 -11.25 29.83
N GLN A 44 7.56 -12.48 29.42
CA GLN A 44 6.54 -12.78 28.42
C GLN A 44 5.13 -12.40 28.88
N PHE A 45 4.83 -12.61 30.18
CA PHE A 45 3.53 -12.24 30.77
C PHE A 45 3.35 -10.71 30.84
N HIS A 46 4.37 -9.97 31.28
CA HIS A 46 4.32 -8.51 31.29
C HIS A 46 4.25 -7.89 29.88
N TYR A 47 4.90 -8.50 28.90
CA TYR A 47 4.84 -8.09 27.51
C TYR A 47 3.43 -8.31 26.92
N ARG A 48 2.78 -9.42 27.26
CA ARG A 48 1.39 -9.73 26.91
C ARG A 48 0.41 -8.69 27.46
N ILE A 49 0.55 -8.32 28.74
CA ILE A 49 -0.31 -7.32 29.38
C ILE A 49 -0.16 -5.95 28.74
N ARG A 50 1.08 -5.50 28.43
CA ARG A 50 1.32 -4.22 27.78
C ARG A 50 0.77 -4.18 26.37
N LEU A 51 0.95 -5.23 25.58
CA LEU A 51 0.38 -5.32 24.24
C LEU A 51 -1.14 -5.25 24.28
N HIS A 52 -1.76 -5.98 25.22
CA HIS A 52 -3.20 -5.93 25.48
C HIS A 52 -3.66 -4.51 25.81
N GLN A 53 -3.01 -3.84 26.75
CA GLN A 53 -3.36 -2.47 27.15
C GLN A 53 -3.21 -1.48 25.99
N THR A 54 -2.18 -1.64 25.17
CA THR A 54 -1.95 -0.78 23.99
C THR A 54 -3.01 -1.00 22.92
N VAL A 55 -3.31 -2.25 22.57
CA VAL A 55 -4.33 -2.58 21.55
C VAL A 55 -5.74 -2.23 22.04
N MET A 56 -6.03 -2.48 23.33
CA MET A 56 -7.32 -2.11 23.92
C MET A 56 -7.48 -0.61 24.10
N ALA A 57 -6.44 0.13 24.47
CA ALA A 57 -6.46 1.59 24.51
C ALA A 57 -6.73 2.19 23.11
N MET A 58 -6.14 1.62 22.04
CA MET A 58 -6.43 2.00 20.65
C MET A 58 -7.87 1.71 20.22
N ALA A 59 -8.48 0.63 20.76
CA ALA A 59 -9.84 0.22 20.44
C ALA A 59 -10.90 0.97 21.26
N MET A 60 -10.53 1.47 22.45
CA MET A 60 -11.44 2.07 23.44
C MET A 60 -11.41 3.60 23.47
N GLU A 61 -10.71 4.30 22.57
CA GLU A 61 -10.88 5.75 22.45
C GLU A 61 -12.37 6.06 22.18
N PRO A 62 -13.10 6.69 23.12
CA PRO A 62 -14.54 6.89 22.98
C PRO A 62 -14.81 7.84 21.80
N ALA A 63 -15.74 7.46 20.96
CA ALA A 63 -16.38 8.40 20.06
C ALA A 63 -17.01 9.50 20.92
N ASN A 64 -16.58 10.74 20.72
CA ASN A 64 -16.96 11.89 21.54
C ASN A 64 -18.49 12.02 21.67
N GLN A 65 -19.00 11.96 22.92
CA GLN A 65 -20.40 12.25 23.26
C GLN A 65 -20.59 13.74 23.64
N ASP A 66 -19.95 14.68 22.98
CA ASP A 66 -20.28 16.09 23.19
C ASP A 66 -21.24 16.59 22.13
N GLY A 67 -22.48 16.71 22.54
CA GLY A 67 -23.64 17.14 21.74
C GLY A 67 -23.72 18.64 21.45
N THR A 68 -22.61 19.29 21.10
CA THR A 68 -22.63 20.66 20.56
C THR A 68 -22.48 20.58 19.05
N ARG A 69 -23.60 20.73 18.35
CA ARG A 69 -23.63 20.88 16.88
C ARG A 69 -22.92 22.19 16.50
N PRO A 70 -21.88 22.16 15.67
CA PRO A 70 -21.47 23.34 14.90
C PRO A 70 -22.51 23.62 13.81
N ALA A 71 -22.65 24.87 13.44
CA ALA A 71 -23.59 25.34 12.43
C ALA A 71 -23.44 24.55 11.09
N ASP A 72 -24.59 24.31 10.51
CA ASP A 72 -24.80 23.63 9.23
C ASP A 72 -24.03 24.36 8.10
N ASP A 73 -22.93 23.78 7.62
CA ASP A 73 -22.12 24.28 6.49
C ASP A 73 -22.54 23.66 5.14
N GLY A 74 -23.71 23.03 5.07
CA GLY A 74 -24.26 22.46 3.84
C GLY A 74 -23.55 21.18 3.33
N ARG A 75 -22.57 20.63 4.06
CA ARG A 75 -21.96 19.35 3.74
C ARG A 75 -22.85 18.24 4.25
N ARG A 76 -23.29 17.35 3.36
CA ARG A 76 -24.01 16.13 3.77
C ARG A 76 -23.18 15.43 4.84
N PRO A 77 -23.76 15.12 6.02
CA PRO A 77 -23.05 14.34 7.04
C PRO A 77 -22.63 13.01 6.39
N GLY A 78 -21.34 12.71 6.47
CA GLY A 78 -20.86 11.36 6.13
C GLY A 78 -21.62 10.33 6.99
N PRO A 79 -21.70 9.07 6.55
CA PRO A 79 -22.44 8.05 7.27
C PRO A 79 -21.99 8.04 8.74
N PRO A 80 -22.93 8.01 9.70
CA PRO A 80 -22.59 7.91 11.11
C PRO A 80 -21.75 6.65 11.30
N PHE A 81 -20.52 6.79 11.83
CA PHE A 81 -19.71 5.63 12.19
C PHE A 81 -20.51 4.81 13.20
N LEU A 82 -21.05 3.70 12.72
CA LEU A 82 -21.93 2.85 13.47
C LEU A 82 -21.25 2.44 14.76
N LYS A 83 -22.00 2.41 15.89
CA LYS A 83 -21.53 1.92 17.19
C LYS A 83 -20.89 0.53 17.13
N ASP A 84 -21.15 -0.23 16.07
CA ASP A 84 -20.74 -1.62 15.85
C ASP A 84 -19.60 -1.80 14.83
N GLY A 85 -18.96 -0.72 14.38
CA GLY A 85 -17.85 -0.79 13.44
C GLY A 85 -16.62 -1.50 14.02
N LYS A 86 -16.03 -2.45 13.24
CA LYS A 86 -14.82 -3.18 13.63
C LYS A 86 -13.56 -2.34 13.45
N LEU A 87 -12.52 -2.67 14.22
CA LEU A 87 -11.18 -2.14 14.02
C LEU A 87 -10.35 -3.14 13.21
N PHE A 88 -9.98 -2.78 11.99
CA PHE A 88 -9.02 -3.53 11.20
C PHE A 88 -7.60 -2.99 11.41
N ILE A 89 -6.65 -3.90 11.64
CA ILE A 89 -5.24 -3.57 11.83
C ILE A 89 -4.43 -4.29 10.76
N ILE A 90 -3.88 -3.53 9.80
CA ILE A 90 -3.01 -4.10 8.76
C ILE A 90 -1.65 -4.39 9.40
N SER A 91 -1.33 -5.68 9.54
CA SER A 91 -0.22 -6.17 10.34
C SER A 91 0.98 -6.66 9.55
N LEU A 92 0.87 -6.83 8.21
CA LEU A 92 1.97 -7.29 7.36
C LEU A 92 2.42 -6.21 6.37
N ARG A 93 3.71 -5.98 6.31
CA ARG A 93 4.33 -5.20 5.22
C ARG A 93 4.41 -6.05 3.97
N SER A 94 3.88 -5.55 2.87
CA SER A 94 3.90 -6.25 1.59
C SER A 94 4.40 -5.32 0.50
N GLY A 95 5.43 -5.75 -0.21
CA GLY A 95 5.95 -5.04 -1.36
C GLY A 95 6.42 -3.61 -1.08
N ARG A 96 6.50 -2.82 -2.16
CA ARG A 96 6.93 -1.42 -2.14
C ARG A 96 5.73 -0.48 -2.05
N LEU A 97 5.94 0.83 -2.25
CA LEU A 97 4.96 1.91 -2.08
C LEU A 97 3.59 1.58 -2.72
N ALA A 98 3.55 1.30 -4.01
CA ALA A 98 2.28 1.10 -4.72
C ALA A 98 1.48 -0.11 -4.19
N ASN A 99 2.13 -1.23 -3.84
CA ASN A 99 1.45 -2.37 -3.23
C ASN A 99 0.75 -1.99 -1.91
N ARG A 100 1.42 -1.17 -1.08
CA ARG A 100 0.86 -0.74 0.21
C ARG A 100 -0.25 0.29 0.04
N LEU A 101 -0.15 1.15 -0.96
CA LEU A 101 -1.21 2.07 -1.34
C LEU A 101 -2.46 1.30 -1.80
N MET A 102 -2.28 0.33 -2.71
CA MET A 102 -3.37 -0.52 -3.19
C MET A 102 -4.04 -1.27 -2.05
N LEU A 103 -3.27 -1.92 -1.18
CA LEU A 103 -3.83 -2.63 -0.03
C LEU A 103 -4.61 -1.70 0.90
N PHE A 104 -4.05 -0.54 1.23
CA PHE A 104 -4.70 0.40 2.13
C PHE A 104 -5.99 0.97 1.52
N ALA A 105 -6.01 1.22 0.21
CA ALA A 105 -7.21 1.66 -0.52
C ALA A 105 -8.36 0.65 -0.42
N GLN A 106 -8.07 -0.66 -0.47
CA GLN A 106 -9.07 -1.71 -0.28
C GLN A 106 -9.73 -1.61 1.10
N PHE A 107 -8.90 -1.39 2.14
CA PHE A 107 -9.42 -1.24 3.51
C PHE A 107 -10.14 0.10 3.74
N ILE A 108 -9.74 1.17 3.05
CA ILE A 108 -10.50 2.44 3.08
C ILE A 108 -11.88 2.23 2.45
N ALA A 109 -11.96 1.58 1.28
CA ALA A 109 -13.23 1.27 0.65
C ALA A 109 -14.12 0.37 1.55
N LEU A 110 -13.53 -0.65 2.18
CA LEU A 110 -14.23 -1.49 3.17
C LEU A 110 -14.78 -0.66 4.34
N ALA A 111 -13.94 0.26 4.87
CA ALA A 111 -14.33 1.10 5.99
C ALA A 111 -15.51 2.02 5.63
N GLU A 112 -15.51 2.57 4.43
CA GLU A 112 -16.60 3.43 3.94
C GLU A 112 -17.91 2.67 3.71
N GLU A 113 -17.83 1.43 3.20
CA GLU A 113 -19.03 0.62 2.96
C GLU A 113 -19.64 0.05 4.24
N GLN A 114 -18.81 -0.33 5.20
CA GLN A 114 -19.25 -1.08 6.38
C GLN A 114 -19.07 -0.32 7.72
N GLY A 115 -18.63 0.94 7.70
CA GLY A 115 -18.47 1.75 8.90
C GLY A 115 -17.31 1.29 9.80
N HIS A 116 -16.25 0.72 9.23
CA HIS A 116 -15.11 0.20 9.97
C HIS A 116 -14.04 1.27 10.23
N ARG A 117 -13.11 0.97 11.12
CA ARG A 117 -11.91 1.78 11.40
C ARG A 117 -10.67 1.01 11.00
N ILE A 118 -9.66 1.69 10.50
CA ILE A 118 -8.42 1.09 10.03
C ILE A 118 -7.23 1.69 10.78
N ILE A 119 -6.27 0.85 11.15
CA ILE A 119 -4.92 1.21 11.58
C ILE A 119 -3.93 0.48 10.68
N ASN A 120 -2.93 1.20 10.16
CA ASN A 120 -1.97 0.63 9.24
C ASN A 120 -0.51 0.93 9.62
N PHE A 121 0.02 0.23 10.60
CA PHE A 121 1.44 0.34 10.97
C PHE A 121 2.39 -0.16 9.87
N ALA A 122 1.91 -1.03 8.98
CA ALA A 122 2.70 -1.49 7.83
C ALA A 122 3.01 -0.34 6.85
N PHE A 123 2.23 0.76 6.87
CA PHE A 123 2.40 1.94 6.02
C PHE A 123 3.43 2.95 6.56
N HIS A 124 3.91 2.81 7.79
CA HIS A 124 4.79 3.78 8.48
C HIS A 124 5.98 4.28 7.65
N SER A 125 6.63 3.40 6.87
CA SER A 125 7.79 3.78 6.07
C SER A 125 7.47 4.77 4.95
N TYR A 126 6.22 4.90 4.57
CA TYR A 126 5.72 5.81 3.53
C TYR A 126 4.80 6.91 4.07
N ALA A 127 4.47 6.87 5.36
CA ALA A 127 3.54 7.82 5.99
C ALA A 127 3.96 9.28 5.81
N HIS A 128 5.28 9.55 5.77
CA HIS A 128 5.84 10.90 5.61
C HIS A 128 5.59 11.51 4.23
N LEU A 129 5.21 10.72 3.24
CA LEU A 129 4.97 11.16 1.86
C LEU A 129 3.60 11.82 1.66
N PHE A 130 2.68 11.67 2.62
CA PHE A 130 1.29 12.08 2.47
C PHE A 130 0.84 13.03 3.58
N GLU A 131 0.07 14.07 3.21
CA GLU A 131 -0.42 15.09 4.14
C GLU A 131 -1.19 14.49 5.32
N THR A 132 -2.00 13.48 5.05
CA THR A 132 -2.87 12.85 6.05
C THR A 132 -2.09 12.02 7.06
N THR A 133 -1.09 11.24 6.60
CA THR A 133 -0.41 10.26 7.46
C THR A 133 0.93 10.75 8.03
N ARG A 134 1.50 11.84 7.52
CA ARG A 134 2.84 12.31 7.96
C ARG A 134 2.93 12.62 9.45
N ARG A 135 1.80 12.98 10.08
CA ARG A 135 1.70 13.31 11.52
C ARG A 135 0.89 12.30 12.33
N ASP A 136 0.38 11.22 11.70
CA ASP A 136 -0.36 10.15 12.37
C ASP A 136 0.49 8.89 12.48
N ILE A 137 0.92 8.53 13.69
CA ILE A 137 1.74 7.32 13.91
C ILE A 137 0.96 6.04 13.65
N TYR A 138 -0.36 6.08 13.69
CA TYR A 138 -1.21 4.91 13.50
C TYR A 138 -1.64 4.73 12.04
N CYS A 139 -1.43 5.74 11.17
CA CYS A 139 -1.96 5.78 9.81
C CYS A 139 -3.44 5.37 9.79
N ARG A 140 -4.29 6.10 10.53
CA ARG A 140 -5.70 5.77 10.78
C ARG A 140 -6.60 6.17 9.62
N TYR A 141 -7.63 5.36 9.42
CA TYR A 141 -8.78 5.78 8.62
C TYR A 141 -10.08 5.42 9.38
N PRO A 142 -11.08 6.30 9.46
CA PRO A 142 -11.00 7.72 9.09
C PRO A 142 -9.95 8.49 9.89
N VAL A 143 -9.59 9.66 9.38
CA VAL A 143 -8.65 10.55 10.07
C VAL A 143 -9.23 10.93 11.41
N ALA A 144 -8.52 10.68 12.50
CA ALA A 144 -8.99 11.03 13.83
C ALA A 144 -9.01 12.56 14.01
N LEU A 145 -10.13 13.08 14.50
CA LEU A 145 -10.29 14.50 14.84
C LEU A 145 -9.34 14.94 15.97
N ARG A 146 -9.06 14.03 16.92
CA ARG A 146 -8.08 14.26 18.00
C ARG A 146 -6.78 13.51 17.68
N ARG A 147 -5.67 14.22 17.73
CA ARG A 147 -4.34 13.64 17.65
C ARG A 147 -4.01 12.92 18.94
N SER A 148 -3.35 11.77 18.87
CA SER A 148 -2.74 11.14 20.04
C SER A 148 -1.67 12.08 20.62
N TRP A 149 -1.46 12.06 21.94
CA TRP A 149 -0.35 12.77 22.55
C TRP A 149 1.01 12.40 21.93
N LEU A 150 1.16 11.15 21.46
CA LEU A 150 2.34 10.69 20.73
C LEU A 150 2.54 11.38 19.37
N ASP A 151 1.46 11.86 18.74
CA ASP A 151 1.53 12.60 17.49
C ASP A 151 1.91 14.07 17.71
N VAL A 152 1.68 14.59 18.93
CA VAL A 152 1.90 16.00 19.29
C VAL A 152 3.34 16.25 19.72
N VAL A 153 3.99 15.28 20.38
CA VAL A 153 5.37 15.44 20.87
C VAL A 153 6.35 15.41 19.68
N PRO A 154 7.09 16.50 19.44
CA PRO A 154 8.04 16.57 18.34
C PRO A 154 9.07 15.43 18.40
N GLY A 155 9.30 14.78 17.26
CA GLY A 155 10.28 13.70 17.13
C GLY A 155 9.84 12.32 17.60
N VAL A 156 8.85 12.18 18.50
CA VAL A 156 8.38 10.88 19.01
C VAL A 156 7.78 10.05 17.87
N ALA A 157 6.90 10.62 17.06
CA ALA A 157 6.32 9.93 15.92
C ALA A 157 7.39 9.47 14.92
N ALA A 158 8.39 10.33 14.64
CA ALA A 158 9.49 9.98 13.75
C ALA A 158 10.38 8.85 14.33
N ALA A 159 10.70 8.91 15.62
CA ALA A 159 11.47 7.89 16.32
C ALA A 159 10.73 6.53 16.32
N LEU A 160 9.43 6.50 16.64
CA LEU A 160 8.62 5.28 16.63
C LEU A 160 8.53 4.66 15.24
N ARG A 161 8.41 5.48 14.18
CA ARG A 161 8.42 5.00 12.80
C ARG A 161 9.79 4.44 12.41
N LYS A 162 10.88 5.13 12.78
CA LYS A 162 12.25 4.73 12.47
C LYS A 162 12.62 3.42 13.16
N THR A 163 12.28 3.26 14.44
CA THR A 163 12.56 2.03 15.22
C THR A 163 11.70 0.85 14.80
N ARG A 164 10.61 1.07 14.08
CA ARG A 164 9.66 0.03 13.63
C ARG A 164 9.01 -0.76 14.78
N ILE A 165 9.17 -0.33 16.04
CA ILE A 165 8.67 -1.05 17.22
C ILE A 165 7.17 -1.30 17.14
N CYS A 166 6.37 -0.26 16.86
CA CYS A 166 4.92 -0.42 16.75
C CYS A 166 4.52 -1.45 15.68
N TYR A 167 5.18 -1.41 14.52
CA TYR A 167 4.94 -2.40 13.47
C TYR A 167 5.30 -3.81 13.92
N GLN A 168 6.46 -4.00 14.55
CA GLN A 168 6.90 -5.32 15.02
C GLN A 168 5.95 -5.88 16.07
N LEU A 169 5.54 -5.08 17.04
CA LEU A 169 4.57 -5.47 18.07
C LEU A 169 3.25 -5.94 17.47
N VAL A 170 2.72 -5.20 16.49
CA VAL A 170 1.47 -5.55 15.81
C VAL A 170 1.64 -6.79 14.93
N CYS A 171 2.74 -6.91 14.20
CA CYS A 171 3.04 -8.07 13.37
C CYS A 171 3.14 -9.35 14.21
N TYR A 172 3.95 -9.33 15.28
CA TYR A 172 4.06 -10.46 16.19
C TYR A 172 2.75 -10.75 16.93
N GLY A 173 2.05 -9.70 17.38
CA GLY A 173 0.75 -9.83 18.03
C GLY A 173 -0.31 -10.51 17.16
N SER A 174 -0.33 -10.21 15.86
CA SER A 174 -1.25 -10.87 14.92
C SER A 174 -0.91 -12.35 14.73
N ILE A 175 0.38 -12.71 14.64
CA ILE A 175 0.83 -14.10 14.54
C ILE A 175 0.50 -14.85 15.84
N TRP A 176 0.81 -14.25 16.99
CA TRP A 176 0.50 -14.86 18.28
C TRP A 176 -1.01 -15.12 18.47
N ASN A 177 -1.86 -14.16 18.10
CA ASN A 177 -3.31 -14.31 18.20
C ASN A 177 -3.84 -15.45 17.32
N GLU A 178 -3.19 -15.74 16.20
CA GLU A 178 -3.58 -16.87 15.34
C GLU A 178 -3.36 -18.22 16.01
N TYR A 179 -2.20 -18.38 16.69
CA TYR A 179 -1.86 -19.66 17.36
C TYR A 179 -2.42 -19.77 18.78
N PHE A 180 -2.64 -18.63 19.45
CA PHE A 180 -3.09 -18.55 20.83
C PHE A 180 -4.19 -17.48 20.94
N PRO A 181 -5.44 -17.78 20.58
CA PRO A 181 -6.54 -16.81 20.58
C PRO A 181 -7.01 -16.50 22.02
N ILE A 182 -6.20 -15.75 22.78
CA ILE A 182 -6.45 -15.42 24.19
C ILE A 182 -7.74 -14.59 24.33
N PHE A 183 -8.10 -13.83 23.31
CA PHE A 183 -9.27 -12.93 23.32
C PHE A 183 -10.50 -13.58 22.68
N GLY A 184 -10.49 -14.88 22.49
CA GLY A 184 -11.60 -15.63 21.89
C GLY A 184 -11.98 -15.05 20.51
N ARG A 185 -13.29 -15.03 20.21
CA ARG A 185 -13.82 -14.55 18.93
C ARG A 185 -13.78 -13.04 18.75
N GLN A 186 -13.45 -12.26 19.79
CA GLN A 186 -13.43 -10.79 19.70
C GLN A 186 -12.21 -10.24 18.96
N VAL A 187 -11.12 -11.02 18.88
CA VAL A 187 -9.91 -10.66 18.15
C VAL A 187 -9.58 -11.79 17.16
N VAL A 188 -9.66 -11.49 15.88
CA VAL A 188 -9.46 -12.45 14.79
C VAL A 188 -8.26 -12.04 13.95
N THR A 189 -7.47 -13.01 13.52
CA THR A 189 -6.43 -12.81 12.51
C THR A 189 -6.88 -13.43 11.19
N LEU A 190 -7.09 -12.59 10.17
CA LEU A 190 -7.23 -13.02 8.80
C LEU A 190 -5.83 -13.15 8.20
N ARG A 191 -5.45 -14.34 7.81
CA ARG A 191 -4.16 -14.60 7.18
C ARG A 191 -4.33 -15.06 5.74
N GLU A 192 -3.52 -14.49 4.86
CA GLU A 192 -3.37 -14.97 3.50
C GLU A 192 -2.86 -16.41 3.49
N LYS A 193 -3.58 -17.28 2.77
CA LYS A 193 -3.18 -18.69 2.62
C LYS A 193 -2.15 -18.83 1.50
N PRO A 194 -1.12 -19.69 1.66
CA PRO A 194 -0.20 -19.99 0.57
C PRO A 194 -0.96 -20.41 -0.70
N GLY A 195 -0.59 -19.84 -1.84
CA GLY A 195 -1.22 -20.15 -3.13
C GLY A 195 -2.53 -19.41 -3.40
N SER A 196 -3.05 -18.60 -2.48
CA SER A 196 -4.22 -17.76 -2.75
C SER A 196 -3.89 -16.73 -3.82
N LYS A 197 -4.84 -16.50 -4.75
CA LYS A 197 -4.72 -15.43 -5.76
C LYS A 197 -5.28 -14.12 -5.24
N VAL A 198 -6.40 -14.18 -4.53
CA VAL A 198 -7.14 -13.04 -3.95
C VAL A 198 -7.85 -13.53 -2.69
N MET A 199 -8.05 -12.63 -1.73
CA MET A 199 -8.88 -12.83 -0.54
C MET A 199 -9.99 -11.76 -0.54
N PRO A 200 -11.18 -12.07 -1.09
CA PRO A 200 -12.29 -11.12 -1.14
C PRO A 200 -12.83 -10.87 0.27
N LEU A 201 -12.73 -9.63 0.75
CA LEU A 201 -13.19 -9.27 2.10
C LEU A 201 -14.70 -9.30 2.26
N ASP A 202 -15.45 -9.25 1.16
CA ASP A 202 -16.91 -9.37 1.10
C ASP A 202 -17.40 -10.83 1.01
N GLU A 203 -16.48 -11.81 0.89
CA GLU A 203 -16.85 -13.23 0.81
C GLU A 203 -17.59 -13.69 2.08
N PRO A 204 -18.72 -14.40 1.95
CA PRO A 204 -19.51 -14.86 3.09
C PRO A 204 -18.70 -15.65 4.12
N GLY A 205 -17.73 -16.46 3.71
CA GLY A 205 -16.82 -17.20 4.58
C GLY A 205 -15.95 -16.30 5.45
N ILE A 206 -15.36 -15.25 4.86
CA ILE A 206 -14.56 -14.26 5.60
C ILE A 206 -15.47 -13.44 6.52
N GLN A 207 -16.63 -13.01 6.04
CA GLN A 207 -17.60 -12.26 6.85
C GLN A 207 -18.11 -13.07 8.05
N ALA A 208 -18.36 -14.38 7.88
CA ALA A 208 -18.72 -15.26 8.98
C ALA A 208 -17.58 -15.41 10.02
N GLN A 209 -16.34 -15.51 9.55
CA GLN A 209 -15.16 -15.62 10.42
C GLN A 209 -14.98 -14.38 11.31
N ILE A 210 -15.26 -13.19 10.80
CA ILE A 210 -15.10 -11.92 11.53
C ILE A 210 -16.37 -11.41 12.19
N ARG A 211 -17.49 -12.15 12.11
CA ARG A 211 -18.82 -11.67 12.56
C ARG A 211 -18.78 -11.10 13.96
N ASP A 212 -18.24 -11.86 14.93
CA ASP A 212 -18.21 -11.51 16.35
C ASP A 212 -16.94 -10.70 16.73
N ALA A 213 -16.07 -10.42 15.77
CA ALA A 213 -14.82 -9.72 16.03
C ALA A 213 -15.05 -8.23 16.23
N ARG A 214 -14.37 -7.66 17.24
CA ARG A 214 -14.20 -6.21 17.41
C ARG A 214 -12.90 -5.73 16.77
N ILE A 215 -11.86 -6.58 16.80
CA ILE A 215 -10.55 -6.31 16.24
C ILE A 215 -10.22 -7.40 15.23
N VAL A 216 -9.81 -7.01 14.04
CA VAL A 216 -9.40 -7.91 12.96
C VAL A 216 -7.99 -7.56 12.51
N PHE A 217 -7.04 -8.44 12.73
CA PHE A 217 -5.72 -8.33 12.13
C PHE A 217 -5.77 -8.83 10.69
N ALA A 218 -5.36 -8.00 9.73
CA ALA A 218 -5.19 -8.37 8.34
C ALA A 218 -3.71 -8.65 8.06
N HIS A 219 -3.35 -9.94 7.94
CA HIS A 219 -1.98 -10.41 7.74
C HIS A 219 -1.78 -10.98 6.34
N GLY A 220 -1.52 -10.10 5.38
CA GLY A 220 -1.38 -10.43 3.95
C GLY A 220 -1.49 -9.19 3.08
N TRP A 221 -1.43 -9.38 1.76
CA TRP A 221 -1.56 -8.29 0.79
C TRP A 221 -2.63 -8.55 -0.30
N LEU A 222 -3.14 -9.77 -0.39
CA LEU A 222 -4.13 -10.18 -1.39
C LEU A 222 -5.57 -9.84 -1.00
N PHE A 223 -5.79 -9.12 0.09
CA PHE A 223 -7.12 -8.65 0.46
C PHE A 223 -7.68 -7.69 -0.58
N ARG A 224 -8.89 -7.98 -1.04
CA ARG A 224 -9.61 -7.17 -2.04
C ARG A 224 -11.05 -6.97 -1.60
N VAL A 225 -11.63 -5.87 -2.06
CA VAL A 225 -13.06 -5.61 -2.06
C VAL A 225 -13.54 -5.51 -3.51
N PRO A 226 -14.84 -5.57 -3.79
CA PRO A 226 -15.34 -5.33 -5.15
C PRO A 226 -14.83 -4.00 -5.72
N GLY A 227 -14.36 -4.00 -6.96
CA GLY A 227 -13.84 -2.80 -7.64
C GLY A 227 -14.86 -1.65 -7.65
N SER A 228 -16.17 -1.97 -7.65
CA SER A 228 -17.25 -0.99 -7.53
C SER A 228 -17.22 -0.20 -6.21
N TRP A 229 -16.74 -0.81 -5.10
CA TRP A 229 -16.57 -0.10 -3.83
C TRP A 229 -15.40 0.88 -3.91
N VAL A 230 -14.28 0.45 -4.47
CA VAL A 230 -13.12 1.32 -4.71
C VAL A 230 -13.51 2.49 -5.61
N GLN A 231 -14.26 2.24 -6.68
CA GLN A 231 -14.76 3.27 -7.60
C GLN A 231 -15.68 4.27 -6.90
N ARG A 232 -16.63 3.80 -6.10
CA ARG A 232 -17.58 4.64 -5.35
C ARG A 232 -16.88 5.58 -4.39
N HIS A 233 -15.84 5.10 -3.72
CA HIS A 233 -15.09 5.86 -2.72
C HIS A 233 -13.76 6.44 -3.24
N ALA A 234 -13.53 6.42 -4.55
CA ALA A 234 -12.29 6.87 -5.17
C ALA A 234 -11.88 8.29 -4.76
N GLY A 235 -12.83 9.21 -4.65
CA GLY A 235 -12.57 10.59 -4.20
C GLY A 235 -11.95 10.63 -2.79
N LYS A 236 -12.56 9.92 -1.83
CA LYS A 236 -12.05 9.85 -0.45
C LYS A 236 -10.69 9.19 -0.36
N ILE A 237 -10.45 8.13 -1.15
CA ILE A 237 -9.17 7.44 -1.20
C ILE A 237 -8.09 8.36 -1.76
N ARG A 238 -8.35 9.08 -2.85
CA ARG A 238 -7.42 10.05 -3.46
C ARG A 238 -7.11 11.20 -2.50
N ASP A 239 -8.11 11.75 -1.83
CA ASP A 239 -7.94 12.79 -0.82
C ASP A 239 -7.10 12.33 0.37
N TYR A 240 -7.31 11.09 0.83
CA TYR A 240 -6.52 10.50 1.91
C TYR A 240 -5.04 10.37 1.53
N PHE A 241 -4.74 10.00 0.29
CA PHE A 241 -3.39 9.84 -0.23
C PHE A 241 -2.86 11.06 -0.99
N ARG A 242 -3.31 12.25 -0.64
CA ARG A 242 -2.74 13.48 -1.20
C ARG A 242 -1.27 13.60 -0.79
N PRO A 243 -0.33 13.72 -1.76
CA PRO A 243 1.09 13.88 -1.45
C PRO A 243 1.36 15.19 -0.72
N ILE A 244 2.49 15.25 -0.03
CA ILE A 244 2.99 16.54 0.45
C ILE A 244 3.39 17.43 -0.73
N GLU A 245 3.33 18.75 -0.53
CA GLU A 245 3.54 19.77 -1.57
C GLU A 245 4.83 19.58 -2.37
N GLU A 246 5.90 19.11 -1.73
CA GLU A 246 7.19 18.87 -2.40
C GLU A 246 7.05 17.91 -3.60
N TYR A 247 6.37 16.76 -3.40
CA TYR A 247 6.20 15.77 -4.47
C TYR A 247 5.11 16.16 -5.45
N ASP A 248 4.06 16.83 -5.00
CA ASP A 248 3.00 17.34 -5.85
C ASP A 248 3.53 18.39 -6.82
N ARG A 249 4.34 19.33 -6.34
CA ARG A 249 5.00 20.33 -7.16
C ARG A 249 5.98 19.71 -8.17
N ALA A 250 6.88 18.83 -7.72
CA ALA A 250 7.84 18.17 -8.59
C ALA A 250 7.17 17.39 -9.73
N SER A 251 6.07 16.71 -9.41
CA SER A 251 5.31 15.94 -10.42
C SER A 251 4.61 16.85 -11.43
N ARG A 252 3.97 17.94 -10.97
CA ARG A 252 3.34 18.94 -11.86
C ARG A 252 4.38 19.57 -12.78
N GLU A 253 5.49 20.06 -12.24
CA GLU A 253 6.56 20.69 -13.02
C GLU A 253 7.12 19.75 -14.10
N ALA A 254 7.23 18.45 -13.81
CA ALA A 254 7.71 17.47 -14.79
C ALA A 254 6.73 17.29 -15.95
N VAL A 255 5.44 17.19 -15.68
CA VAL A 255 4.40 17.04 -16.72
C VAL A 255 4.18 18.35 -17.47
N ASP A 256 4.13 19.49 -16.79
CA ASP A 256 3.90 20.81 -17.38
C ASP A 256 5.02 21.21 -18.33
N ARG A 257 6.28 20.81 -18.06
CA ARG A 257 7.38 21.01 -19.00
C ARG A 257 7.10 20.34 -20.35
N LEU A 258 6.58 19.12 -20.34
CA LEU A 258 6.24 18.39 -21.57
C LEU A 258 5.01 18.99 -22.26
N ARG A 259 4.02 19.45 -21.48
CA ARG A 259 2.79 20.06 -22.01
C ARG A 259 3.00 21.40 -22.71
N ARG A 260 4.15 22.06 -22.51
CA ARG A 260 4.46 23.31 -23.24
C ARG A 260 4.60 23.09 -24.75
N ASP A 261 5.11 21.92 -25.13
CA ASP A 261 5.42 21.61 -26.52
C ASP A 261 4.61 20.43 -27.07
N ALA A 262 3.72 19.86 -26.27
CA ALA A 262 2.92 18.69 -26.66
C ALA A 262 1.45 18.82 -26.25
N ASP A 263 0.57 18.34 -27.14
CA ASP A 263 -0.88 18.28 -26.92
C ASP A 263 -1.28 17.11 -26.02
N ILE A 264 -0.46 16.05 -26.02
CA ILE A 264 -0.69 14.79 -25.30
C ILE A 264 0.59 14.40 -24.59
N VAL A 265 0.49 14.10 -23.30
CA VAL A 265 1.58 13.53 -22.51
C VAL A 265 1.24 12.10 -22.12
N VAL A 266 2.08 11.15 -22.53
CA VAL A 266 1.93 9.74 -22.21
C VAL A 266 2.93 9.34 -21.13
N GLY A 267 2.44 8.78 -20.03
CA GLY A 267 3.27 8.23 -18.98
C GLY A 267 3.76 6.80 -19.30
N VAL A 268 5.04 6.58 -19.21
CA VAL A 268 5.70 5.30 -19.50
C VAL A 268 6.40 4.81 -18.23
N HIS A 269 5.96 3.67 -17.70
CA HIS A 269 6.64 3.03 -16.58
C HIS A 269 7.54 1.90 -17.11
N VAL A 270 8.85 2.09 -16.98
CA VAL A 270 9.88 1.08 -17.31
C VAL A 270 10.28 0.36 -16.02
N ARG A 271 10.15 -0.96 -15.99
CA ARG A 271 10.52 -1.77 -14.83
C ARG A 271 11.55 -2.79 -15.23
N HIS A 272 12.80 -2.59 -14.82
CA HIS A 272 13.92 -3.45 -15.14
C HIS A 272 14.44 -4.21 -13.90
N GLY A 273 14.88 -3.56 -12.89
CA GLY A 273 15.48 -4.08 -11.65
C GLY A 273 15.19 -5.55 -11.35
N ASP A 274 14.23 -5.80 -10.49
CA ASP A 274 13.82 -7.15 -10.10
C ASP A 274 13.09 -7.91 -11.23
N TYR A 275 12.60 -7.25 -12.29
CA TYR A 275 11.90 -7.90 -13.40
C TYR A 275 12.81 -8.71 -14.31
N ARG A 276 14.13 -8.52 -14.24
CA ARG A 276 15.10 -9.37 -14.94
C ARG A 276 14.95 -10.84 -14.56
N VAL A 277 14.56 -11.12 -13.33
CA VAL A 277 14.42 -12.49 -12.77
C VAL A 277 12.99 -12.82 -12.35
N TRP A 278 12.17 -11.84 -12.06
CA TRP A 278 10.82 -12.07 -11.60
C TRP A 278 9.98 -12.80 -12.65
N ARG A 279 9.36 -13.91 -12.27
CA ARG A 279 8.63 -14.82 -13.18
C ARG A 279 9.44 -15.22 -14.42
N GLY A 280 10.75 -15.50 -14.23
CA GLY A 280 11.65 -15.87 -15.33
C GLY A 280 11.90 -14.75 -16.32
N GLY A 281 11.80 -13.47 -15.91
CA GLY A 281 12.02 -12.34 -16.80
C GLY A 281 10.87 -12.03 -17.78
N LYS A 282 9.72 -12.67 -17.62
CA LYS A 282 8.56 -12.55 -18.54
C LYS A 282 8.15 -11.10 -18.81
N TYR A 283 8.28 -10.22 -17.84
CA TYR A 283 7.85 -8.82 -17.92
C TYR A 283 9.01 -7.83 -18.02
N PHE A 284 10.21 -8.35 -18.26
CA PHE A 284 11.37 -7.53 -18.58
C PHE A 284 11.36 -7.22 -20.08
N PHE A 285 11.15 -5.96 -20.43
CA PHE A 285 11.16 -5.51 -21.81
C PHE A 285 12.34 -4.55 -22.02
N PRO A 286 13.14 -4.72 -23.11
CA PRO A 286 14.28 -3.82 -23.38
C PRO A 286 13.81 -2.40 -23.71
N ALA A 287 14.67 -1.39 -23.50
CA ALA A 287 14.36 0.01 -23.76
C ALA A 287 13.97 0.26 -25.23
N SER A 288 14.60 -0.44 -26.17
CA SER A 288 14.26 -0.36 -27.59
C SER A 288 12.81 -0.78 -27.89
N ARG A 289 12.28 -1.75 -27.13
CA ARG A 289 10.87 -2.14 -27.30
C ARG A 289 9.92 -1.09 -26.76
N TYR A 290 10.27 -0.44 -25.63
CA TYR A 290 9.52 0.71 -25.14
C TYR A 290 9.52 1.85 -26.16
N ALA A 291 10.66 2.17 -26.78
CA ALA A 291 10.74 3.16 -27.85
C ALA A 291 9.82 2.80 -29.03
N GLY A 292 9.79 1.53 -29.44
CA GLY A 292 8.87 1.05 -30.48
C GLY A 292 7.39 1.24 -30.10
N TRP A 293 7.01 0.88 -28.87
CA TRP A 293 5.64 1.11 -28.37
C TRP A 293 5.27 2.60 -28.30
N MET A 294 6.21 3.45 -27.90
CA MET A 294 6.01 4.91 -27.87
C MET A 294 5.76 5.44 -29.28
N GLN A 295 6.53 4.98 -30.29
CA GLN A 295 6.32 5.33 -31.70
C GLN A 295 4.98 4.82 -32.22
N GLU A 296 4.63 3.54 -31.94
CA GLU A 296 3.34 2.94 -32.32
C GLU A 296 2.15 3.75 -31.75
N LEU A 297 2.26 4.22 -30.50
CA LEU A 297 1.20 5.02 -29.87
C LEU A 297 1.15 6.44 -30.43
N ALA A 298 2.30 7.10 -30.63
CA ALA A 298 2.36 8.44 -31.20
C ALA A 298 1.73 8.49 -32.60
N ALA A 299 1.96 7.47 -33.42
CA ALA A 299 1.37 7.36 -34.76
C ALA A 299 -0.18 7.31 -34.76
N GLN A 300 -0.81 7.00 -33.63
CA GLN A 300 -2.28 7.00 -33.48
C GLN A 300 -2.85 8.41 -33.20
N PHE A 301 -2.01 9.44 -33.17
CA PHE A 301 -2.36 10.84 -32.97
C PHE A 301 -1.75 11.73 -34.08
N PRO A 302 -2.09 11.52 -35.36
CA PRO A 302 -1.37 12.11 -36.49
C PRO A 302 -1.34 13.64 -36.50
N GLU A 303 -2.33 14.30 -35.90
CA GLU A 303 -2.44 15.77 -35.87
C GLU A 303 -2.09 16.38 -34.51
N ARG A 304 -1.51 15.59 -33.60
CA ARG A 304 -1.18 15.98 -32.24
C ARG A 304 0.29 15.74 -31.93
N LYS A 305 0.91 16.68 -31.27
CA LYS A 305 2.25 16.49 -30.71
C LYS A 305 2.15 15.64 -29.44
N VAL A 306 2.86 14.51 -29.45
CA VAL A 306 2.92 13.58 -28.32
C VAL A 306 4.27 13.67 -27.64
N ALA A 307 4.29 13.85 -26.33
CA ALA A 307 5.48 13.72 -25.51
C ALA A 307 5.31 12.59 -24.48
N PHE A 308 6.41 12.09 -23.98
CA PHE A 308 6.44 10.95 -23.09
C PHE A 308 7.15 11.30 -21.77
N PHE A 309 6.47 11.05 -20.65
CA PHE A 309 7.09 11.06 -19.34
C PHE A 309 7.54 9.63 -19.01
N VAL A 310 8.84 9.38 -18.98
CA VAL A 310 9.41 8.04 -18.73
C VAL A 310 9.96 7.97 -17.32
N CYS A 311 9.42 7.11 -16.48
CA CYS A 311 9.97 6.78 -15.17
C CYS A 311 10.39 5.31 -15.07
N SER A 312 11.40 5.05 -14.26
CA SER A 312 12.00 3.71 -14.14
C SER A 312 12.57 3.49 -12.72
N ASP A 313 12.73 2.23 -12.35
CA ASP A 313 13.45 1.83 -11.14
C ASP A 313 14.98 1.75 -11.34
N GLU A 314 15.46 2.00 -12.55
CA GLU A 314 16.86 2.19 -12.91
C GLU A 314 17.05 3.52 -13.68
N PRO A 315 18.21 4.15 -13.61
CA PRO A 315 18.49 5.36 -14.40
C PRO A 315 18.25 5.14 -15.91
N ARG A 316 17.63 6.12 -16.56
CA ARG A 316 17.38 6.13 -18.01
C ARG A 316 18.06 7.34 -18.66
N ASN A 317 18.36 7.21 -19.95
CA ASN A 317 18.82 8.29 -20.79
C ASN A 317 17.80 8.57 -21.91
N ALA A 318 17.62 9.83 -22.28
CA ALA A 318 16.73 10.21 -23.39
C ALA A 318 17.19 9.61 -24.73
N ASP A 319 18.47 9.37 -24.91
CA ASP A 319 19.05 8.74 -26.12
C ASP A 319 18.57 7.29 -26.35
N GLU A 320 18.01 6.65 -25.30
CA GLU A 320 17.37 5.34 -25.44
C GLU A 320 16.05 5.40 -26.25
N PHE A 321 15.52 6.61 -26.51
CA PHE A 321 14.24 6.86 -27.17
C PHE A 321 14.38 7.81 -28.36
N PRO A 322 15.16 7.44 -29.40
CA PRO A 322 15.50 8.33 -30.48
C PRO A 322 14.27 8.82 -31.26
N GLY A 323 14.26 10.11 -31.61
CA GLY A 323 13.17 10.73 -32.38
C GLY A 323 11.88 10.99 -31.59
N LEU A 324 11.88 10.77 -30.26
CA LEU A 324 10.74 11.01 -29.40
C LEU A 324 10.98 12.19 -28.45
N SER A 325 9.94 12.98 -28.17
CA SER A 325 9.97 14.00 -27.12
C SER A 325 9.81 13.34 -25.75
N VAL A 326 10.89 13.30 -24.96
CA VAL A 326 10.94 12.54 -23.71
C VAL A 326 11.36 13.43 -22.54
N GLY A 327 10.60 13.37 -21.46
CA GLY A 327 11.00 13.82 -20.12
C GLY A 327 11.25 12.62 -19.22
N LEU A 328 12.33 12.66 -18.46
CA LEU A 328 12.70 11.58 -17.54
C LEU A 328 12.15 11.83 -16.14
N GLY A 329 12.14 10.79 -15.32
CA GLY A 329 11.59 10.78 -13.95
C GLY A 329 12.05 11.94 -13.08
N THR A 330 11.30 12.19 -12.02
CA THR A 330 11.50 13.31 -11.07
C THR A 330 12.66 13.09 -10.09
N GLY A 331 13.28 11.90 -10.12
CA GLY A 331 14.31 11.49 -9.15
C GLY A 331 13.74 10.89 -7.86
N SER A 332 12.43 10.77 -7.73
CA SER A 332 11.79 10.12 -6.58
C SER A 332 10.61 9.26 -7.00
N ALA A 333 10.46 8.09 -6.37
CA ALA A 333 9.34 7.18 -6.67
C ALA A 333 7.97 7.84 -6.42
N MET A 334 7.87 8.76 -5.46
CA MET A 334 6.61 9.45 -5.16
C MET A 334 6.29 10.51 -6.22
N GLY A 335 7.28 11.32 -6.62
CA GLY A 335 7.13 12.28 -7.70
C GLY A 335 6.80 11.60 -9.03
N ASP A 336 7.49 10.49 -9.35
CA ASP A 336 7.23 9.71 -10.56
C ASP A 336 5.81 9.14 -10.60
N LEU A 337 5.34 8.61 -9.46
CA LEU A 337 4.00 8.06 -9.33
C LEU A 337 2.92 9.11 -9.62
N HIS A 338 3.10 10.31 -9.09
CA HIS A 338 2.16 11.41 -9.29
C HIS A 338 2.31 12.08 -10.66
N ALA A 339 3.52 12.13 -11.23
CA ALA A 339 3.72 12.58 -12.60
C ALA A 339 3.01 11.65 -13.61
N LEU A 340 3.12 10.34 -13.43
CA LEU A 340 2.32 9.38 -14.21
C LEU A 340 0.81 9.65 -14.09
N ALA A 341 0.33 9.91 -12.87
CA ALA A 341 -1.08 10.24 -12.62
C ALA A 341 -1.52 11.54 -13.31
N GLY A 342 -0.60 12.45 -13.61
CA GLY A 342 -0.82 13.69 -14.36
C GLY A 342 -0.85 13.53 -15.87
N CYS A 343 -0.37 12.40 -16.42
CA CYS A 343 -0.34 12.13 -17.87
C CYS A 343 -1.74 11.83 -18.41
N ASP A 344 -1.91 11.90 -19.75
CA ASP A 344 -3.21 11.65 -20.39
C ASP A 344 -3.47 10.17 -20.62
N TYR A 345 -2.43 9.40 -20.88
CA TYR A 345 -2.42 7.93 -20.99
C TYR A 345 -1.24 7.39 -20.20
N ILE A 346 -1.34 6.15 -19.74
CA ILE A 346 -0.26 5.48 -19.01
C ILE A 346 -0.08 4.08 -19.61
N PHE A 347 1.17 3.64 -19.79
CA PHE A 347 1.44 2.24 -20.05
C PHE A 347 2.72 1.75 -19.39
N GLY A 348 2.82 0.45 -19.21
CA GLY A 348 3.97 -0.20 -18.61
C GLY A 348 3.72 -1.70 -18.38
N PRO A 349 4.69 -2.43 -17.79
CA PRO A 349 4.52 -3.84 -17.54
C PRO A 349 3.52 -4.11 -16.41
N GLN A 350 3.19 -5.37 -16.17
CA GLN A 350 2.34 -5.81 -15.06
C GLN A 350 2.94 -5.36 -13.72
N SER A 351 2.49 -4.23 -13.20
CA SER A 351 2.99 -3.62 -11.96
C SER A 351 1.89 -2.81 -11.27
N THR A 352 1.90 -2.85 -9.95
CA THR A 352 1.00 -2.03 -9.13
C THR A 352 1.30 -0.53 -9.24
N PHE A 353 2.49 -0.15 -9.68
CA PHE A 353 2.91 1.25 -9.78
C PHE A 353 2.07 2.02 -10.83
N PRO A 354 2.01 1.62 -12.12
CA PRO A 354 1.16 2.27 -13.10
C PRO A 354 -0.34 2.08 -12.80
N GLN A 355 -0.75 0.97 -12.16
CA GLN A 355 -2.14 0.78 -11.73
C GLN A 355 -2.56 1.82 -10.70
N TRP A 356 -1.72 2.10 -9.69
CA TRP A 356 -2.00 3.16 -8.73
C TRP A 356 -2.03 4.52 -9.39
N ALA A 357 -1.08 4.84 -10.28
CA ALA A 357 -1.06 6.11 -11.01
C ALA A 357 -2.35 6.31 -11.83
N SER A 358 -2.79 5.28 -12.54
CA SER A 358 -4.06 5.26 -13.27
C SER A 358 -5.26 5.54 -12.37
N PHE A 359 -5.37 4.81 -11.27
CA PHE A 359 -6.43 5.01 -10.28
C PHE A 359 -6.40 6.42 -9.71
N TYR A 360 -5.22 6.88 -9.24
CA TYR A 360 -5.08 8.17 -8.58
C TYR A 360 -5.41 9.34 -9.52
N GLY A 361 -4.87 9.32 -10.73
CA GLY A 361 -5.09 10.34 -11.75
C GLY A 361 -6.42 10.20 -12.52
N ASN A 362 -7.14 9.09 -12.33
CA ASN A 362 -8.28 8.71 -13.18
C ASN A 362 -7.90 8.68 -14.66
N LYS A 363 -6.76 8.08 -14.98
CA LYS A 363 -6.15 8.07 -16.31
C LYS A 363 -6.17 6.68 -16.94
N PRO A 364 -6.44 6.61 -18.25
CA PRO A 364 -6.43 5.34 -18.97
C PRO A 364 -5.04 4.67 -18.92
N LEU A 365 -5.01 3.38 -18.61
CA LEU A 365 -3.82 2.54 -18.48
C LEU A 365 -3.90 1.36 -19.45
N LEU A 366 -2.77 0.99 -20.03
CA LEU A 366 -2.56 -0.30 -20.68
C LEU A 366 -1.39 -1.04 -20.04
N LEU A 367 -1.65 -2.23 -19.47
CA LEU A 367 -0.61 -3.10 -18.91
C LEU A 367 -0.11 -4.07 -19.97
N LEU A 368 1.20 -4.04 -20.22
CA LEU A 368 1.90 -4.92 -21.13
C LEU A 368 2.09 -6.30 -20.49
N LYS A 369 1.75 -7.35 -21.22
CA LYS A 369 1.83 -8.77 -20.80
C LYS A 369 2.89 -9.54 -21.56
N ASP A 370 3.20 -9.09 -22.77
CA ASP A 370 4.14 -9.75 -23.69
C ASP A 370 4.93 -8.72 -24.49
N VAL A 371 6.15 -9.09 -24.94
CA VAL A 371 7.01 -8.24 -25.77
C VAL A 371 6.38 -7.92 -27.14
N ASN A 372 5.46 -8.77 -27.61
CA ASN A 372 4.75 -8.62 -28.87
C ASN A 372 3.42 -7.85 -28.74
N ASP A 373 3.06 -7.39 -27.54
CA ASP A 373 1.85 -6.59 -27.36
C ASP A 373 1.90 -5.34 -28.24
N ARG A 374 0.74 -4.94 -28.73
CA ARG A 374 0.54 -3.70 -29.48
C ARG A 374 -0.23 -2.70 -28.65
N LEU A 375 0.25 -1.46 -28.67
CA LEU A 375 -0.44 -0.35 -28.03
C LEU A 375 -1.57 0.13 -28.93
N GLU A 376 -2.80 -0.20 -28.56
CA GLU A 376 -4.00 0.28 -29.21
C GLU A 376 -4.75 1.21 -28.24
N ARG A 377 -4.96 2.47 -28.64
CA ARG A 377 -5.64 3.48 -27.79
C ARG A 377 -6.99 2.98 -27.25
N ALA A 378 -7.72 2.21 -28.04
CA ALA A 378 -9.01 1.65 -27.63
C ALA A 378 -8.94 0.65 -26.49
N LYS A 379 -7.76 0.11 -26.17
CA LYS A 379 -7.54 -0.88 -25.09
C LYS A 379 -7.21 -0.25 -23.74
N PHE A 380 -6.93 1.05 -23.70
CA PHE A 380 -6.63 1.71 -22.44
C PHE A 380 -7.88 1.85 -21.56
N ARG A 381 -7.77 1.51 -20.29
CA ARG A 381 -8.85 1.59 -19.29
C ARG A 381 -8.34 2.12 -17.97
N VAL A 382 -9.19 2.79 -17.22
CA VAL A 382 -8.85 3.20 -15.85
C VAL A 382 -8.77 1.97 -14.95
N SER A 383 -7.71 1.85 -14.17
CA SER A 383 -7.57 0.80 -13.15
C SER A 383 -8.41 1.11 -11.92
N TRP A 384 -9.18 0.14 -11.44
CA TRP A 384 -9.97 0.23 -10.20
C TRP A 384 -9.38 -0.62 -9.08
N LEU A 385 -8.11 -1.01 -9.20
CA LEU A 385 -7.32 -1.75 -8.19
C LEU A 385 -7.89 -3.14 -7.86
N ASP A 386 -8.61 -3.74 -8.76
CA ASP A 386 -9.31 -5.01 -8.64
C ASP A 386 -8.59 -6.19 -9.33
N GLU A 387 -7.47 -5.92 -10.02
CA GLU A 387 -6.63 -6.92 -10.71
C GLU A 387 -5.41 -7.38 -9.89
#